data_8da0862078615bbfc9153f8c44242af9
#
_entry.id   8da0862078615bbfc9153f8c44242af9
#
_cell.length_a   1.000
_cell.length_b   1.000
_cell.length_c   1.000
_cell.angle_alpha   90.00
_cell.angle_beta   90.00
_cell.angle_gamma   90.00
#
_symmetry.space_group_name_H-M   'P 1'
#
loop_
_entity.id
_entity.type
_entity.pdbx_description
1 polymer ?
#
loop_
_entity_poly.entity_id
_entity_poly.type
_entity_poly.pdbx_seq_one_letter_code
_entity_poly.pdbx_strand_id
1 'polypeptide(L)'
;MADTNQNKRVVEGGSVLRFALHARIRFDDIRQAWVVLAPERLLLPDEQAVEILRLIDGERTVDAVIDELARRYEAPREVIAADVIAMLQDLVGKRVLRQ
;
A
#
# COMPACT_ATOMS: atom_id res chain seq x y z
N MET A 1 6.95 -1.51 28.95
CA MET A 1 7.10 -2.48 27.92
C MET A 1 6.80 -1.93 26.54
N ALA A 2 7.70 -2.12 25.65
CA ALA A 2 7.50 -1.61 24.32
C ALA A 2 6.31 -2.31 23.66
N ASP A 3 5.51 -1.52 23.02
CA ASP A 3 4.36 -2.05 22.32
C ASP A 3 4.74 -2.30 20.87
N THR A 4 5.42 -3.43 20.66
CA THR A 4 5.91 -3.77 19.33
C THR A 4 4.77 -3.94 18.33
N ASN A 5 3.59 -4.32 18.81
CA ASN A 5 2.44 -4.47 17.91
C ASN A 5 1.98 -3.13 17.36
N GLN A 6 1.99 -2.09 18.20
CA GLN A 6 1.67 -0.75 17.73
C GLN A 6 2.70 -0.26 16.73
N ASN A 7 3.98 -0.50 17.00
CA ASN A 7 5.05 -0.09 16.09
C ASN A 7 4.88 -0.75 14.72
N LYS A 8 4.45 -2.00 14.70
CA LYS A 8 4.23 -2.72 13.44
C LYS A 8 3.04 -2.19 12.67
N ARG A 9 2.14 -1.46 13.29
CA ARG A 9 0.98 -0.89 12.64
C ARG A 9 1.22 0.51 12.09
N VAL A 10 2.29 1.15 12.54
CA VAL A 10 2.62 2.48 12.06
C VAL A 10 3.48 2.35 10.81
N VAL A 11 3.00 2.93 9.73
CA VAL A 11 3.72 2.92 8.47
C VAL A 11 4.71 4.08 8.44
N GLU A 12 5.96 3.76 8.21
CA GLU A 12 7.04 4.73 8.17
C GLU A 12 7.84 4.51 6.88
N GLY A 13 8.75 5.43 6.58
CA GLY A 13 9.57 5.33 5.38
C GLY A 13 10.38 4.04 5.30
N GLY A 14 10.87 3.54 6.43
CA GLY A 14 11.64 2.30 6.46
C GLY A 14 10.82 1.03 6.50
N SER A 15 9.50 1.15 6.58
CA SER A 15 8.62 -0.02 6.63
C SER A 15 8.67 -0.80 5.32
N VAL A 16 8.62 -2.13 5.43
CA VAL A 16 8.47 -3.01 4.28
C VAL A 16 7.10 -3.66 4.41
N LEU A 17 6.23 -3.39 3.46
CA LEU A 17 4.85 -3.89 3.51
C LEU A 17 4.66 -5.03 2.52
N ARG A 18 3.71 -5.88 2.84
CA ARG A 18 3.27 -6.97 1.99
C ARG A 18 1.78 -7.15 2.14
N PHE A 19 1.17 -7.82 1.18
CA PHE A 19 -0.24 -8.16 1.31
C PHE A 19 -0.41 -9.15 2.46
N ALA A 20 -1.45 -8.96 3.24
CA ALA A 20 -1.79 -9.86 4.32
C ALA A 20 -2.19 -11.22 3.76
N LEU A 21 -2.18 -12.24 4.61
CA LEU A 21 -2.58 -13.58 4.21
C LEU A 21 -3.99 -13.54 3.62
N HIS A 22 -4.15 -14.15 2.47
CA HIS A 22 -5.43 -14.20 1.72
C HIS A 22 -5.87 -12.85 1.16
N ALA A 23 -4.98 -11.85 1.12
CA ALA A 23 -5.26 -10.58 0.45
C ALA A 23 -4.40 -10.48 -0.80
N ARG A 24 -4.96 -9.90 -1.86
CA ARG A 24 -4.20 -9.73 -3.10
C ARG A 24 -4.86 -8.69 -3.99
N ILE A 25 -4.08 -8.18 -4.93
CA ILE A 25 -4.60 -7.34 -5.99
C ILE A 25 -4.59 -8.14 -7.29
N ARG A 26 -5.61 -7.99 -8.10
CA ARG A 26 -5.65 -8.62 -9.40
C ARG A 26 -6.51 -7.82 -10.38
N PHE A 27 -6.29 -8.05 -11.65
CA PHE A 27 -7.11 -7.42 -12.68
C PHE A 27 -8.37 -8.27 -12.91
N ASP A 28 -9.53 -7.63 -12.84
CA ASP A 28 -10.81 -8.30 -13.03
C ASP A 28 -11.26 -8.06 -14.47
N ASP A 29 -11.29 -9.13 -15.28
CA ASP A 29 -11.64 -9.01 -16.69
C ASP A 29 -13.10 -8.61 -16.91
N ILE A 30 -13.98 -9.00 -16.02
CA ILE A 30 -15.40 -8.67 -16.16
C ILE A 30 -15.62 -7.19 -15.92
N ARG A 31 -15.01 -6.66 -14.85
CA ARG A 31 -15.11 -5.24 -14.53
C ARG A 31 -14.17 -4.38 -15.36
N GLN A 32 -13.17 -4.99 -16.01
CA GLN A 32 -12.09 -4.27 -16.69
C GLN A 32 -11.40 -3.29 -15.76
N ALA A 33 -11.10 -3.75 -14.56
CA ALA A 33 -10.51 -2.91 -13.52
C ALA A 33 -9.71 -3.76 -12.53
N TRP A 34 -8.77 -3.12 -11.87
CA TRP A 34 -8.03 -3.76 -10.78
C TRP A 34 -8.91 -3.81 -9.54
N VAL A 35 -8.85 -4.92 -8.84
CA VAL A 35 -9.59 -5.09 -7.58
C VAL A 35 -8.63 -5.60 -6.51
N VAL A 36 -8.93 -5.26 -5.28
CA VAL A 36 -8.23 -5.81 -4.11
C VAL A 36 -9.17 -6.78 -3.43
N LEU A 37 -8.74 -8.02 -3.33
CA LEU A 37 -9.50 -9.08 -2.68
C LEU A 37 -8.89 -9.36 -1.32
N ALA A 38 -9.73 -9.43 -0.30
CA ALA A 38 -9.34 -9.77 1.05
C ALA A 38 -10.49 -10.53 1.68
N PRO A 39 -10.26 -11.27 2.78
CA PRO A 39 -11.36 -11.96 3.44
C PRO A 39 -12.48 -10.97 3.80
N GLU A 40 -13.70 -11.30 3.40
CA GLU A 40 -14.90 -10.51 3.70
C GLU A 40 -14.88 -9.09 3.16
N ARG A 41 -14.02 -8.80 2.17
CA ARG A 41 -13.88 -7.43 1.70
C ARG A 41 -13.40 -7.42 0.25
N LEU A 42 -14.02 -6.57 -0.55
CA LEU A 42 -13.55 -6.31 -1.92
C LEU A 42 -13.42 -4.80 -2.04
N LEU A 43 -12.27 -4.33 -2.50
CA LEU A 43 -12.01 -2.91 -2.68
C LEU A 43 -11.79 -2.61 -4.15
N LEU A 44 -12.24 -1.43 -4.56
CA LEU A 44 -12.07 -0.96 -5.93
C LEU A 44 -11.13 0.26 -5.90
N PRO A 45 -9.83 0.04 -5.96
CA PRO A 45 -8.87 1.15 -5.87
C PRO A 45 -8.91 2.00 -7.13
N ASP A 46 -8.68 3.31 -6.96
CA ASP A 46 -8.53 4.18 -8.12
C ASP A 46 -7.16 3.96 -8.78
N GLU A 47 -6.91 4.66 -9.88
CA GLU A 47 -5.67 4.46 -10.64
C GLU A 47 -4.42 4.73 -9.80
N GLN A 48 -4.44 5.76 -8.97
CA GLN A 48 -3.29 6.08 -8.14
C GLN A 48 -3.05 4.98 -7.10
N ALA A 49 -4.10 4.51 -6.48
CA ALA A 49 -3.99 3.43 -5.50
C ALA A 49 -3.46 2.15 -6.16
N VAL A 50 -3.89 1.85 -7.37
CA VAL A 50 -3.39 0.69 -8.11
C VAL A 50 -1.89 0.80 -8.32
N GLU A 51 -1.41 1.97 -8.73
CA GLU A 51 0.02 2.16 -8.95
C GLU A 51 0.83 1.94 -7.69
N ILE A 52 0.33 2.45 -6.57
CA ILE A 52 0.99 2.26 -5.28
C ILE A 52 1.01 0.78 -4.92
N LEU A 53 -0.15 0.13 -5.00
CA LEU A 53 -0.28 -1.27 -4.57
C LEU A 53 0.54 -2.22 -5.43
N ARG A 54 0.72 -1.92 -6.69
CA ARG A 54 1.52 -2.77 -7.56
C ARG A 54 3.02 -2.70 -7.25
N LEU A 55 3.43 -1.73 -6.46
CA LEU A 55 4.82 -1.63 -6.00
C LEU A 55 5.03 -2.35 -4.66
N ILE A 56 3.96 -2.80 -4.01
CA ILE A 56 4.06 -3.50 -2.74
C ILE A 56 4.41 -4.97 -3.02
N ASP A 57 5.65 -5.32 -2.78
CA ASP A 57 6.17 -6.65 -3.13
C ASP A 57 6.80 -7.40 -1.96
N GLY A 58 6.71 -6.85 -0.76
CA GLY A 58 7.31 -7.49 0.42
C GLY A 58 8.80 -7.26 0.55
N GLU A 59 9.40 -6.46 -0.33
CA GLU A 59 10.84 -6.21 -0.32
C GLU A 59 11.18 -4.72 -0.33
N ARG A 60 10.45 -3.92 -1.11
CA ARG A 60 10.69 -2.48 -1.16
C ARG A 60 10.26 -1.83 0.13
N THR A 61 11.06 -0.86 0.58
CA THR A 61 10.64 0.01 1.67
C THR A 61 9.58 1.00 1.15
N VAL A 62 8.83 1.57 2.08
CA VAL A 62 7.88 2.63 1.73
C VAL A 62 8.62 3.79 1.07
N ASP A 63 9.82 4.14 1.55
CA ASP A 63 10.63 5.17 0.90
C ASP A 63 10.92 4.83 -0.56
N ALA A 64 11.23 3.58 -0.85
CA ALA A 64 11.49 3.18 -2.23
C ALA A 64 10.24 3.32 -3.10
N VAL A 65 9.08 3.00 -2.56
CA VAL A 65 7.80 3.19 -3.26
C VAL A 65 7.57 4.67 -3.55
N ILE A 66 7.78 5.50 -2.54
CA ILE A 66 7.60 6.96 -2.68
C ILE A 66 8.56 7.52 -3.71
N ASP A 67 9.83 7.12 -3.67
CA ASP A 67 10.84 7.60 -4.62
C ASP A 67 10.46 7.23 -6.05
N GLU A 68 9.98 6.02 -6.26
CA GLU A 68 9.57 5.58 -7.59
C GLU A 68 8.40 6.41 -8.12
N LEU A 69 7.42 6.67 -7.27
CA LEU A 69 6.24 7.46 -7.67
C LEU A 69 6.59 8.93 -7.89
N ALA A 70 7.44 9.49 -7.03
CA ALA A 70 7.88 10.87 -7.21
C ALA A 70 8.62 11.04 -8.53
N ARG A 71 9.41 10.06 -8.93
CA ARG A 71 10.11 10.07 -10.20
C ARG A 71 9.12 10.02 -11.37
N ARG A 72 8.09 9.19 -11.27
CA ARG A 72 7.10 9.03 -12.34
C ARG A 72 6.27 10.28 -12.55
N TYR A 73 5.89 10.93 -11.48
CA TYR A 73 4.95 12.06 -11.55
C TYR A 73 5.64 13.42 -11.53
N GLU A 74 6.95 13.45 -11.33
CA GLU A 74 7.71 14.69 -11.26
C GLU A 74 7.07 15.68 -10.27
N ALA A 75 6.61 15.18 -9.14
CA ALA A 75 5.93 15.94 -8.11
C ALA A 75 6.81 16.04 -6.86
N PRO A 76 6.57 17.04 -6.00
CA PRO A 76 7.33 17.13 -4.74
C PRO A 76 7.19 15.87 -3.92
N ARG A 77 8.32 15.35 -3.48
CA ARG A 77 8.35 14.06 -2.76
C ARG A 77 7.50 14.09 -1.50
N GLU A 78 7.50 15.19 -0.78
CA GLU A 78 6.73 15.27 0.47
C GLU A 78 5.22 15.19 0.25
N VAL A 79 4.74 15.66 -0.90
CA VAL A 79 3.31 15.54 -1.25
C VAL A 79 2.98 14.08 -1.55
N ILE A 80 3.81 13.44 -2.37
CA ILE A 80 3.64 12.02 -2.70
C ILE A 80 3.73 11.18 -1.42
N ALA A 81 4.71 11.47 -0.57
CA ALA A 81 4.92 10.70 0.66
C ALA A 81 3.70 10.77 1.57
N ALA A 82 3.12 11.95 1.74
CA ALA A 82 1.95 12.10 2.60
C ALA A 82 0.78 11.26 2.11
N ASP A 83 0.51 11.31 0.80
CA ASP A 83 -0.60 10.55 0.23
C ASP A 83 -0.36 9.04 0.29
N VAL A 84 0.86 8.61 -0.03
CA VAL A 84 1.21 7.19 -0.02
C VAL A 84 1.10 6.61 1.39
N ILE A 85 1.69 7.30 2.36
CA ILE A 85 1.69 6.81 3.74
C ILE A 85 0.26 6.76 4.28
N ALA A 86 -0.55 7.78 4.00
CA ALA A 86 -1.94 7.78 4.47
C ALA A 86 -2.72 6.60 3.90
N MET A 87 -2.55 6.32 2.60
CA MET A 87 -3.24 5.19 1.98
C MET A 87 -2.75 3.86 2.54
N LEU A 88 -1.43 3.69 2.66
CA LEU A 88 -0.88 2.44 3.16
C LEU A 88 -1.28 2.22 4.62
N GLN A 89 -1.28 3.29 5.42
CA GLN A 89 -1.69 3.19 6.81
C GLN A 89 -3.16 2.75 6.91
N ASP A 90 -4.02 3.28 6.07
CA ASP A 90 -5.42 2.89 6.03
C ASP A 90 -5.56 1.39 5.70
N LEU A 91 -4.79 0.90 4.73
CA LEU A 91 -4.87 -0.50 4.33
C LEU A 91 -4.27 -1.44 5.36
N VAL A 92 -3.27 -0.99 6.12
CA VAL A 92 -2.77 -1.76 7.26
C VAL A 92 -3.86 -1.86 8.33
N GLY A 93 -4.55 -0.76 8.60
CA GLY A 93 -5.67 -0.75 9.54
C GLY A 93 -6.80 -1.68 9.13
N LYS A 94 -7.03 -1.81 7.82
CA LYS A 94 -8.06 -2.70 7.29
C LYS A 94 -7.57 -4.15 7.14
N ARG A 95 -6.32 -4.40 7.49
CA ARG A 95 -5.70 -5.73 7.42
C ARG A 95 -5.59 -6.26 5.99
N VAL A 96 -5.53 -5.37 5.04
CA VAL A 96 -5.23 -5.73 3.65
C VAL A 96 -3.72 -5.85 3.45
N LEU A 97 -2.97 -4.97 4.11
CA LEU A 97 -1.51 -4.98 4.11
C LEU A 97 -0.99 -5.21 5.53
N ARG A 98 0.25 -5.69 5.62
CA ARG A 98 0.95 -5.84 6.90
C ARG A 98 2.44 -5.62 6.71
N GLN A 99 3.08 -5.37 7.82
CA GLN A 99 4.54 -5.29 7.85
C GLN A 99 5.18 -6.65 8.04
#